data_014f3b467ddf6e577c8f6619a297d2c2
#
_entry.id   014f3b467ddf6e577c8f6619a297d2c2
#
_cell.length_a   1.000
_cell.length_b   1.000
_cell.length_c   1.000
_cell.angle_alpha   90.00
_cell.angle_beta   90.00
_cell.angle_gamma   90.00
#
_symmetry.space_group_name_H-M   'P 1'
#
loop_
_entity.id
_entity.type
_entity.pdbx_description
1 polymer ?
#
loop_
_entity_poly.entity_id
_entity_poly.type
_entity_poly.pdbx_seq_one_letter_code
_entity_poly.pdbx_strand_id
1 'polypeptide(L)'
;VSLGVGDRAPDFTLPGTGGRDYSLAEFRGQPVVLVFYPGDDTPVCTKQLNTYNDDLGQFAEMNAQVIGISAQDVSSHDAFAGKHGFEFPLLADTDKAVAGMYGTLGPIGFPRRSVFIVDGDGIVRYAHRAIAGLTFRPVDELIGELEKITS
;
A
#
# COMPACT_ATOMS: atom_id res chain seq x y z
N VAL A 1 -7.70 18.16 6.42
CA VAL A 1 -6.45 17.88 7.13
C VAL A 1 -5.85 16.59 6.57
N SER A 2 -4.63 16.68 6.11
CA SER A 2 -3.94 15.53 5.56
C SER A 2 -3.34 14.65 6.66
N LEU A 3 -3.46 13.35 6.50
CA LEU A 3 -2.80 12.38 7.37
C LEU A 3 -1.29 12.47 7.18
N GLY A 4 -0.54 12.49 8.25
CA GLY A 4 0.92 12.59 8.20
C GLY A 4 1.61 11.74 9.26
N VAL A 5 2.93 11.81 9.26
CA VAL A 5 3.76 11.11 10.22
C VAL A 5 3.40 11.54 11.64
N GLY A 6 3.21 10.56 12.52
CA GLY A 6 2.80 10.78 13.90
C GLY A 6 1.30 10.65 14.12
N ASP A 7 0.51 10.65 13.06
CA ASP A 7 -0.94 10.48 13.17
C ASP A 7 -1.29 9.00 13.27
N ARG A 8 -2.43 8.72 13.92
CA ARG A 8 -2.98 7.36 13.90
C ARG A 8 -3.51 7.04 12.51
N ALA A 9 -3.07 5.94 11.94
CA ALA A 9 -3.55 5.50 10.64
C ALA A 9 -5.03 5.09 10.75
N PRO A 10 -5.93 5.65 9.92
CA PRO A 10 -7.32 5.23 9.92
C PRO A 10 -7.46 3.73 9.63
N ASP A 11 -8.24 3.03 10.44
CA ASP A 11 -8.53 1.63 10.17
C ASP A 11 -9.50 1.52 8.99
N PHE A 12 -9.46 0.37 8.35
CA PHE A 12 -10.35 0.09 7.21
C PHE A 12 -10.56 -1.42 7.11
N THR A 13 -11.61 -1.81 6.42
CA THR A 13 -11.83 -3.19 6.01
C THR A 13 -12.22 -3.17 4.54
N LEU A 14 -11.45 -3.86 3.72
CA LEU A 14 -11.66 -3.89 2.26
C LEU A 14 -11.58 -5.33 1.75
N PRO A 15 -12.40 -5.67 0.75
CA PRO A 15 -12.23 -6.96 0.08
C PRO A 15 -10.92 -6.95 -0.71
N GLY A 16 -10.29 -8.09 -0.79
CA GLY A 16 -9.00 -8.22 -1.47
C GLY A 16 -8.80 -9.55 -2.15
N THR A 17 -7.61 -9.74 -2.69
CA THR A 17 -7.24 -10.94 -3.42
C THR A 17 -7.37 -12.18 -2.53
N GLY A 18 -7.69 -13.31 -3.15
CA GLY A 18 -7.87 -14.58 -2.43
C GLY A 18 -9.26 -14.73 -1.84
N GLY A 19 -10.21 -13.85 -2.16
CA GLY A 19 -11.60 -13.99 -1.75
C GLY A 19 -11.86 -13.73 -0.27
N ARG A 20 -11.07 -12.85 0.37
CA ARG A 20 -11.27 -12.50 1.78
C ARG A 20 -11.22 -11.00 1.96
N ASP A 21 -11.76 -10.55 3.11
CA ASP A 21 -11.62 -9.15 3.54
C ASP A 21 -10.35 -9.00 4.37
N TYR A 22 -9.76 -7.82 4.28
CA TYR A 22 -8.56 -7.45 5.03
C TYR A 22 -8.83 -6.17 5.80
N SER A 23 -8.36 -6.09 7.04
CA SER A 23 -8.40 -4.86 7.82
C SER A 23 -6.99 -4.48 8.29
N LEU A 24 -6.76 -3.19 8.47
CA LEU A 24 -5.47 -2.73 9.00
C LEU A 24 -5.26 -3.27 10.42
N ALA A 25 -6.32 -3.33 11.22
CA ALA A 25 -6.24 -3.77 12.60
C ALA A 25 -5.72 -5.20 12.76
N GLU A 26 -5.96 -6.08 11.77
CA GLU A 26 -5.49 -7.47 11.88
C GLU A 26 -3.97 -7.59 11.85
N PHE A 27 -3.28 -6.54 11.38
CA PHE A 27 -1.82 -6.52 11.30
C PHE A 27 -1.18 -5.80 12.50
N ARG A 28 -1.94 -5.49 13.55
CA ARG A 28 -1.37 -4.90 14.77
C ARG A 28 -0.24 -5.77 15.30
N GLY A 29 0.83 -5.13 15.77
CA GLY A 29 2.00 -5.82 16.25
C GLY A 29 3.11 -5.96 15.21
N GLN A 30 2.84 -5.59 13.96
CA GLN A 30 3.86 -5.58 12.92
C GLN A 30 3.74 -4.34 12.03
N PRO A 31 4.84 -3.89 11.42
CA PRO A 31 4.76 -2.79 10.45
C PRO A 31 3.97 -3.19 9.20
N VAL A 32 3.26 -2.23 8.62
CA VAL A 32 2.52 -2.43 7.38
C VAL A 32 2.95 -1.36 6.38
N VAL A 33 3.29 -1.78 5.16
CA VAL A 33 3.59 -0.88 4.05
C VAL A 33 2.36 -0.82 3.16
N LEU A 34 1.65 0.31 3.19
CA LEU A 34 0.46 0.52 2.37
C LEU A 34 0.86 1.23 1.08
N VAL A 35 0.59 0.58 -0.04
CA VAL A 35 0.95 1.10 -1.37
C VAL A 35 -0.34 1.46 -2.11
N PHE A 36 -0.65 2.75 -2.20
CA PHE A 36 -1.76 3.23 -3.02
C PHE A 36 -1.25 3.45 -4.44
N TYR A 37 -1.96 2.92 -5.43
CA TYR A 37 -1.56 3.05 -6.82
C TYR A 37 -2.79 3.33 -7.71
N PRO A 38 -2.58 4.03 -8.85
CA PRO A 38 -3.71 4.46 -9.69
C PRO A 38 -4.51 3.33 -10.34
N GLY A 39 -3.88 2.23 -10.74
CA GLY A 39 -4.65 1.18 -11.39
C GLY A 39 -3.86 -0.05 -11.78
N ASP A 40 -4.56 -1.19 -11.81
CA ASP A 40 -4.02 -2.47 -12.23
C ASP A 40 -3.57 -2.42 -13.69
N ASP A 41 -2.53 -3.18 -14.00
CA ASP A 41 -2.05 -3.39 -15.38
C ASP A 41 -1.59 -2.12 -16.11
N THR A 42 -1.36 -1.01 -15.39
CA THR A 42 -0.72 0.16 -15.99
C THR A 42 0.81 0.00 -15.91
N PRO A 43 1.59 0.59 -16.86
CA PRO A 43 3.04 0.31 -16.92
C PRO A 43 3.82 0.62 -15.65
N VAL A 44 3.59 1.79 -15.05
CA VAL A 44 4.35 2.19 -13.85
C VAL A 44 3.90 1.40 -12.63
N CYS A 45 2.61 1.17 -12.46
CA CYS A 45 2.09 0.37 -11.37
C CYS A 45 2.58 -1.07 -11.45
N THR A 46 2.58 -1.64 -12.65
CA THR A 46 3.10 -3.00 -12.88
C THR A 46 4.56 -3.08 -12.48
N LYS A 47 5.38 -2.11 -12.90
CA LYS A 47 6.79 -2.06 -12.55
C LYS A 47 7.00 -1.92 -11.04
N GLN A 48 6.25 -1.01 -10.41
CA GLN A 48 6.34 -0.79 -8.96
C GLN A 48 6.03 -2.06 -8.18
N LEU A 49 4.89 -2.68 -8.47
CA LEU A 49 4.45 -3.84 -7.71
C LEU A 49 5.33 -5.07 -7.96
N ASN A 50 5.83 -5.25 -9.19
CA ASN A 50 6.80 -6.30 -9.48
C ASN A 50 8.10 -6.07 -8.72
N THR A 51 8.57 -4.83 -8.66
CA THR A 51 9.79 -4.49 -7.91
C THR A 51 9.62 -4.82 -6.43
N TYR A 52 8.48 -4.44 -5.84
CA TYR A 52 8.22 -4.72 -4.43
C TYR A 52 8.06 -6.23 -4.18
N ASN A 53 7.43 -6.95 -5.10
CA ASN A 53 7.26 -8.39 -4.98
C ASN A 53 8.60 -9.13 -5.08
N ASP A 54 9.47 -8.70 -5.99
CA ASP A 54 10.81 -9.28 -6.14
C ASP A 54 11.63 -9.15 -4.85
N ASP A 55 11.44 -8.06 -4.12
CA ASP A 55 12.17 -7.77 -2.88
C ASP A 55 11.35 -8.07 -1.63
N LEU A 56 10.28 -8.85 -1.76
CA LEU A 56 9.37 -9.13 -0.65
C LEU A 56 10.07 -9.77 0.55
N GLY A 57 11.13 -10.56 0.29
CA GLY A 57 11.94 -11.13 1.36
C GLY A 57 12.59 -10.08 2.26
N GLN A 58 12.99 -8.93 1.71
CA GLN A 58 13.56 -7.85 2.52
C GLN A 58 12.52 -7.25 3.47
N PHE A 59 11.28 -7.10 3.01
CA PHE A 59 10.19 -6.65 3.86
C PHE A 59 9.87 -7.69 4.95
N ALA A 60 9.90 -8.97 4.59
CA ALA A 60 9.66 -10.05 5.55
C ALA A 60 10.73 -10.09 6.65
N GLU A 61 11.97 -9.77 6.33
CA GLU A 61 13.05 -9.67 7.32
C GLU A 61 12.77 -8.57 8.35
N MET A 62 12.05 -7.53 7.96
CA MET A 62 11.62 -6.46 8.86
C MET A 62 10.29 -6.78 9.54
N ASN A 63 9.76 -7.99 9.35
CA ASN A 63 8.44 -8.40 9.81
C ASN A 63 7.32 -7.49 9.27
N ALA A 64 7.52 -6.91 8.09
CA ALA A 64 6.59 -5.97 7.50
C ALA A 64 5.66 -6.63 6.50
N GLN A 65 4.38 -6.28 6.55
CA GLN A 65 3.38 -6.72 5.58
C GLN A 65 3.21 -5.65 4.51
N VAL A 66 3.33 -6.04 3.25
CA VAL A 66 3.06 -5.14 2.11
C VAL A 66 1.61 -5.35 1.67
N ILE A 67 0.90 -4.25 1.42
CA ILE A 67 -0.50 -4.29 0.96
C ILE A 67 -0.65 -3.25 -0.14
N GLY A 68 -1.16 -3.68 -1.31
CA GLY A 68 -1.50 -2.76 -2.40
C GLY A 68 -2.98 -2.38 -2.33
N ILE A 69 -3.30 -1.12 -2.61
CA ILE A 69 -4.68 -0.62 -2.59
C ILE A 69 -4.93 0.23 -3.84
N SER A 70 -5.98 -0.08 -4.57
CA SER A 70 -6.44 0.77 -5.66
C SER A 70 -7.96 0.67 -5.82
N ALA A 71 -8.53 1.48 -6.73
CA ALA A 71 -9.97 1.58 -6.90
C ALA A 71 -10.57 0.50 -7.81
N GLN A 72 -9.77 -0.40 -8.38
CA GLN A 72 -10.29 -1.52 -9.15
C GLN A 72 -10.95 -2.55 -8.24
N ASP A 73 -11.81 -3.38 -8.82
CA ASP A 73 -12.51 -4.42 -8.05
C ASP A 73 -11.62 -5.65 -7.79
N VAL A 74 -12.12 -6.57 -6.96
CA VAL A 74 -11.38 -7.77 -6.57
C VAL A 74 -11.07 -8.64 -7.79
N SER A 75 -11.97 -8.72 -8.76
CA SER A 75 -11.76 -9.51 -9.98
C SER A 75 -10.54 -9.00 -10.75
N SER A 76 -10.43 -7.68 -10.90
CA SER A 76 -9.27 -7.05 -11.54
C SER A 76 -7.99 -7.33 -10.76
N HIS A 77 -8.05 -7.20 -9.44
CA HIS A 77 -6.89 -7.45 -8.57
C HIS A 77 -6.44 -8.92 -8.62
N ASP A 78 -7.38 -9.87 -8.61
CA ASP A 78 -7.05 -11.28 -8.71
C ASP A 78 -6.36 -11.61 -10.04
N ALA A 79 -6.87 -11.05 -11.13
CA ALA A 79 -6.28 -11.23 -12.46
C ALA A 79 -4.87 -10.63 -12.52
N PHE A 80 -4.69 -9.43 -12.00
CA PHE A 80 -3.41 -8.73 -11.99
C PHE A 80 -2.39 -9.48 -11.12
N ALA A 81 -2.77 -9.85 -9.91
CA ALA A 81 -1.90 -10.60 -9.00
C ALA A 81 -1.52 -11.96 -9.58
N GLY A 82 -2.48 -12.67 -10.19
CA GLY A 82 -2.21 -13.96 -10.81
C GLY A 82 -1.29 -13.88 -12.00
N LYS A 83 -1.46 -12.86 -12.84
CA LYS A 83 -0.62 -12.62 -14.01
C LYS A 83 0.84 -12.41 -13.65
N HIS A 84 1.10 -11.70 -12.56
CA HIS A 84 2.46 -11.33 -12.16
C HIS A 84 3.00 -12.12 -10.97
N GLY A 85 2.18 -12.96 -10.35
CA GLY A 85 2.61 -13.76 -9.20
C GLY A 85 2.88 -12.94 -7.94
N PHE A 86 2.09 -11.91 -7.69
CA PHE A 86 2.24 -11.11 -6.48
C PHE A 86 1.86 -11.92 -5.25
N GLU A 87 2.75 -11.93 -4.25
CA GLU A 87 2.54 -12.69 -3.00
C GLU A 87 2.01 -11.83 -1.86
N PHE A 88 1.75 -10.55 -2.12
CA PHE A 88 1.08 -9.66 -1.15
C PHE A 88 -0.33 -9.36 -1.63
N PRO A 89 -1.26 -9.04 -0.70
CA PRO A 89 -2.65 -8.80 -1.11
C PRO A 89 -2.83 -7.46 -1.81
N LEU A 90 -3.79 -7.43 -2.74
CA LEU A 90 -4.27 -6.21 -3.38
C LEU A 90 -5.72 -6.00 -2.91
N LEU A 91 -6.03 -4.83 -2.39
CA LEU A 91 -7.32 -4.51 -1.81
C LEU A 91 -8.12 -3.58 -2.72
N ALA A 92 -9.42 -3.82 -2.79
CA ALA A 92 -10.34 -3.10 -3.67
C ALA A 92 -11.04 -1.97 -2.92
N ASP A 93 -10.59 -0.74 -3.12
CA ASP A 93 -11.18 0.48 -2.57
C ASP A 93 -12.05 1.14 -3.66
N THR A 94 -13.12 0.43 -4.06
CA THR A 94 -13.89 0.80 -5.25
C THR A 94 -14.61 2.14 -5.14
N ASP A 95 -14.99 2.56 -3.94
CA ASP A 95 -15.60 3.86 -3.71
C ASP A 95 -14.58 4.93 -3.34
N LYS A 96 -13.30 4.57 -3.27
CA LYS A 96 -12.20 5.49 -2.95
C LYS A 96 -12.27 6.08 -1.54
N ALA A 97 -13.03 5.48 -0.65
CA ALA A 97 -13.19 6.00 0.71
C ALA A 97 -11.89 5.94 1.50
N VAL A 98 -11.15 4.83 1.40
CA VAL A 98 -9.87 4.70 2.10
C VAL A 98 -8.83 5.66 1.53
N ALA A 99 -8.76 5.78 0.20
CA ALA A 99 -7.88 6.75 -0.43
C ALA A 99 -8.17 8.17 0.06
N GLY A 100 -9.45 8.51 0.23
CA GLY A 100 -9.86 9.79 0.78
C GLY A 100 -9.40 9.99 2.22
N MET A 101 -9.56 8.96 3.08
CA MET A 101 -9.12 9.03 4.48
C MET A 101 -7.61 9.24 4.59
N TYR A 102 -6.84 8.66 3.68
CA TYR A 102 -5.38 8.78 3.69
C TYR A 102 -4.88 10.00 2.92
N GLY A 103 -5.80 10.79 2.33
CA GLY A 103 -5.43 12.02 1.62
C GLY A 103 -4.67 11.77 0.33
N THR A 104 -4.95 10.65 -0.36
CA THR A 104 -4.23 10.29 -1.59
C THR A 104 -4.99 10.61 -2.88
N LEU A 105 -6.24 11.08 -2.78
CA LEU A 105 -7.01 11.40 -3.98
C LEU A 105 -6.42 12.63 -4.67
N GLY A 106 -6.17 12.49 -5.97
CA GLY A 106 -5.71 13.58 -6.80
C GLY A 106 -6.86 14.45 -7.28
N PRO A 107 -6.56 15.54 -8.00
CA PRO A 107 -7.57 16.51 -8.44
C PRO A 107 -8.60 15.96 -9.42
N ILE A 108 -8.28 14.85 -10.11
CA ILE A 108 -9.22 14.21 -11.04
C ILE A 108 -9.92 12.99 -10.43
N GLY A 109 -9.80 12.79 -9.11
CA GLY A 109 -10.54 11.75 -8.39
C GLY A 109 -9.92 10.35 -8.41
N PHE A 110 -8.69 10.22 -8.90
CA PHE A 110 -7.96 8.95 -8.85
C PHE A 110 -6.92 8.99 -7.75
N PRO A 111 -6.61 7.85 -7.09
CA PRO A 111 -5.55 7.81 -6.09
C PRO A 111 -4.21 8.19 -6.70
N ARG A 112 -3.50 9.07 -6.01
CA ARG A 112 -2.11 9.36 -6.35
C ARG A 112 -1.25 8.20 -5.86
N ARG A 113 -0.18 7.90 -6.59
CA ARG A 113 0.80 6.90 -6.15
C ARG A 113 1.39 7.34 -4.82
N SER A 114 1.13 6.57 -3.76
CA SER A 114 1.49 6.96 -2.40
C SER A 114 1.94 5.75 -1.61
N VAL A 115 2.85 5.94 -0.66
CA VAL A 115 3.28 4.88 0.24
C VAL A 115 3.22 5.39 1.67
N PHE A 116 2.62 4.60 2.55
CA PHE A 116 2.58 4.86 3.99
C PHE A 116 3.16 3.66 4.71
N ILE A 117 3.97 3.92 5.74
CA ILE A 117 4.42 2.86 6.64
C ILE A 117 3.76 3.12 7.99
N VAL A 118 3.03 2.12 8.46
CA VAL A 118 2.31 2.16 9.74
C VAL A 118 3.02 1.18 10.69
N ASP A 119 3.35 1.64 11.89
CA ASP A 119 4.03 0.77 12.86
C ASP A 119 3.05 -0.19 13.55
N GLY A 120 3.59 -1.07 14.41
CA GLY A 120 2.78 -2.06 15.11
C GLY A 120 1.72 -1.48 16.05
N ASP A 121 1.84 -0.22 16.41
CA ASP A 121 0.88 0.49 17.26
C ASP A 121 -0.19 1.23 16.44
N GLY A 122 -0.08 1.19 15.12
CA GLY A 122 -1.04 1.85 14.23
C GLY A 122 -0.75 3.31 13.97
N ILE A 123 0.50 3.74 14.17
CA ILE A 123 0.91 5.12 13.95
C ILE A 123 1.68 5.23 12.64
N VAL A 124 1.36 6.25 11.83
CA VAL A 124 2.06 6.51 10.57
C VAL A 124 3.48 6.96 10.87
N ARG A 125 4.46 6.25 10.32
CA ARG A 125 5.88 6.59 10.50
C ARG A 125 6.54 7.09 9.23
N TYR A 126 5.90 6.92 8.08
CA TYR A 126 6.40 7.39 6.80
C TYR A 126 5.19 7.64 5.90
N ALA A 127 5.23 8.75 5.18
CA ALA A 127 4.17 9.09 4.22
C ALA A 127 4.79 9.81 3.04
N HIS A 128 4.56 9.25 1.85
CA HIS A 128 4.99 9.88 0.59
C HIS A 128 3.85 9.84 -0.41
N ARG A 129 3.46 11.01 -0.89
CA ARG A 129 2.44 11.16 -1.93
C ARG A 129 3.09 11.74 -3.17
N ALA A 130 3.12 10.97 -4.26
CA ALA A 130 3.72 11.43 -5.50
C ALA A 130 2.93 12.59 -6.10
N ILE A 131 3.62 13.59 -6.61
CA ILE A 131 2.99 14.72 -7.29
C ILE A 131 2.63 14.31 -8.72
N ALA A 132 3.60 13.65 -9.42
CA ALA A 132 3.38 13.10 -10.75
C ALA A 132 3.47 11.59 -10.67
N GLY A 133 2.52 10.86 -11.18
CA GLY A 133 2.42 9.41 -10.97
C GLY A 133 3.40 8.53 -11.75
N LEU A 134 4.53 9.07 -12.20
CA LEU A 134 5.47 8.35 -13.07
C LEU A 134 6.62 7.69 -12.31
N THR A 135 6.80 8.00 -11.02
CA THR A 135 7.87 7.43 -10.21
C THR A 135 7.32 6.87 -8.90
N PHE A 136 8.06 5.93 -8.32
CA PHE A 136 7.71 5.35 -7.03
C PHE A 136 8.95 5.27 -6.14
N ARG A 137 8.72 5.13 -4.83
CA ARG A 137 9.83 5.09 -3.87
C ARG A 137 10.56 3.76 -3.98
N PRO A 138 11.90 3.77 -4.01
CA PRO A 138 12.66 2.52 -4.11
C PRO A 138 12.56 1.69 -2.83
N VAL A 139 12.73 0.38 -2.98
CA VAL A 139 12.69 -0.57 -1.87
C VAL A 139 13.69 -0.18 -0.77
N ASP A 140 14.92 0.20 -1.14
CA ASP A 140 15.95 0.57 -0.16
C ASP A 140 15.51 1.70 0.76
N GLU A 141 14.80 2.69 0.24
CA GLU A 141 14.28 3.78 1.06
C GLU A 141 13.26 3.27 2.06
N LEU A 142 12.35 2.42 1.63
CA LEU A 142 11.31 1.86 2.48
C LEU A 142 11.90 0.95 3.56
N ILE A 143 12.87 0.12 3.20
CA ILE A 143 13.58 -0.73 4.15
C ILE A 143 14.31 0.14 5.19
N GLY A 144 14.96 1.21 4.75
CA GLY A 144 15.63 2.15 5.66
C GLY A 144 14.67 2.77 6.67
N GLU A 145 13.46 3.15 6.23
CA GLU A 145 12.44 3.68 7.14
C GLU A 145 11.93 2.62 8.12
N LEU A 146 11.77 1.38 7.65
CA LEU A 146 11.38 0.26 8.52
C LEU A 146 12.43 -0.01 9.58
N GLU A 147 13.71 0.05 9.23
CA GLU A 147 14.80 -0.14 10.19
C GLU A 147 14.74 0.87 11.33
N LYS A 148 14.34 2.11 11.05
CA LYS A 148 14.23 3.16 12.06
C LYS A 148 13.15 2.87 13.11
N ILE A 149 12.09 2.18 12.73
CA ILE A 149 10.96 1.92 13.63
C ILE A 149 11.04 0.55 14.30
N THR A 150 11.92 -0.32 13.84
CA THR A 150 12.07 -1.68 14.39
C THR A 150 13.31 -1.82 15.26
N SER A 151 14.17 -0.82 15.25
CA SER A 151 15.41 -0.83 16.06
C SER A 151 15.21 -0.30 17.45
#